data_a51382be1249ed874c9bd0fc2f55f2cb
#
_entry.id   a51382be1249ed874c9bd0fc2f55f2cb
#
_cell.length_a   1.000
_cell.length_b   1.000
_cell.length_c   1.000
_cell.angle_alpha   90.00
_cell.angle_beta   90.00
_cell.angle_gamma   90.00
#
_symmetry.space_group_name_H-M   'P 1'
#
loop_
_entity.id
_entity.type
_entity.pdbx_description
1 polymer ?
#
loop_
_entity_poly.entity_id
_entity_poly.type
_entity_poly.pdbx_seq_one_letter_code
_entity_poly.pdbx_strand_id
1 'polypeptide(L)'
;MITLQAMMSALSLPESVRQLLNPVMNQPFGQFVVDSRQVGQGDVFVLLKSQNVTDSIDLEKVAGYLAQVADKAAFVLSEIDVSALQSQFMLPIIYLPSIRDFLGSLIQTSLQQQHPTKLPAVIAVTGTNGKTTVSQLVAQLISQSGIKTAVMGTAGNGVLGEKGQPNLIPSTHTTLEVFNLHHAIDDFAKQGVQALAIEASSHGLHQQRLQGVPVNVAIFTNLSRDHLDYHTDMDDYAQAKARLFDKAHFPTLTHAIINLDDEFSELMIEAANASHLTVWTYSLTNDQADFFAKTILPSLQGGDLTIALSKAVTPQGKLTVNSPLLGRFNVANLLASIA
;
A
#
# COMPACT_ATOMS: atom_id res chain seq x y z
N MET A 1 -22.32 12.90 -9.73
CA MET A 1 -22.02 11.70 -10.54
C MET A 1 -20.88 12.03 -11.49
N ILE A 2 -19.95 11.12 -11.67
CA ILE A 2 -18.77 11.23 -12.53
C ILE A 2 -18.89 10.26 -13.71
N THR A 3 -17.98 10.35 -14.68
CA THR A 3 -17.88 9.39 -15.81
C THR A 3 -16.43 8.89 -15.92
N LEU A 4 -16.25 7.71 -16.49
CA LEU A 4 -14.91 7.22 -16.80
C LEU A 4 -14.16 8.19 -17.74
N GLN A 5 -14.86 8.80 -18.70
CA GLN A 5 -14.29 9.80 -19.61
C GLN A 5 -13.64 10.97 -18.85
N ALA A 6 -14.28 11.48 -17.81
CA ALA A 6 -13.71 12.57 -16.98
C ALA A 6 -12.46 12.16 -16.21
N MET A 7 -12.29 10.85 -15.93
CA MET A 7 -11.14 10.31 -15.21
C MET A 7 -9.94 10.00 -16.10
N MET A 8 -10.13 9.89 -17.44
CA MET A 8 -9.10 9.39 -18.37
C MET A 8 -7.81 10.20 -18.39
N SER A 9 -7.87 11.52 -18.14
CA SER A 9 -6.67 12.37 -18.10
C SER A 9 -5.76 12.08 -16.90
N ALA A 10 -6.31 11.52 -15.82
CA ALA A 10 -5.59 11.18 -14.60
C ALA A 10 -5.21 9.69 -14.51
N LEU A 11 -5.68 8.87 -15.47
CA LEU A 11 -5.48 7.42 -15.47
C LEU A 11 -4.50 6.99 -16.56
N SER A 12 -3.48 6.23 -16.19
CA SER A 12 -2.57 5.55 -17.13
C SER A 12 -3.07 4.14 -17.44
N LEU A 13 -4.13 4.06 -18.27
CA LEU A 13 -4.68 2.77 -18.71
C LEU A 13 -4.11 2.36 -20.07
N PRO A 14 -3.82 1.05 -20.26
CA PRO A 14 -3.49 0.50 -21.58
C PRO A 14 -4.61 0.77 -22.59
N GLU A 15 -4.24 0.98 -23.87
CA GLU A 15 -5.22 1.24 -24.92
C GLU A 15 -6.25 0.11 -25.07
N SER A 16 -5.82 -1.14 -24.91
CA SER A 16 -6.73 -2.31 -24.91
C SER A 16 -7.80 -2.23 -23.82
N VAL A 17 -7.44 -1.77 -22.63
CA VAL A 17 -8.37 -1.58 -21.51
C VAL A 17 -9.34 -0.43 -21.81
N ARG A 18 -8.83 0.69 -22.37
CA ARG A 18 -9.68 1.84 -22.77
C ARG A 18 -10.74 1.41 -23.79
N GLN A 19 -10.36 0.60 -24.78
CA GLN A 19 -11.29 0.07 -25.79
C GLN A 19 -12.38 -0.79 -25.17
N LEU A 20 -12.06 -1.65 -24.20
CA LEU A 20 -13.05 -2.45 -23.47
C LEU A 20 -14.01 -1.58 -22.66
N LEU A 21 -13.57 -0.44 -22.13
CA LEU A 21 -14.39 0.48 -21.36
C LEU A 21 -15.28 1.41 -22.21
N ASN A 22 -15.06 1.51 -23.54
CA ASN A 22 -15.80 2.40 -24.42
C ASN A 22 -17.33 2.33 -24.28
N PRO A 23 -17.97 1.15 -24.12
CA PRO A 23 -19.44 1.08 -24.00
C PRO A 23 -19.99 1.82 -22.78
N VAL A 24 -19.20 2.00 -21.73
CA VAL A 24 -19.60 2.66 -20.47
C VAL A 24 -18.84 3.96 -20.18
N MET A 25 -18.01 4.40 -21.12
CA MET A 25 -17.09 5.54 -20.94
C MET A 25 -17.79 6.83 -20.50
N ASN A 26 -18.94 7.12 -21.08
CA ASN A 26 -19.72 8.32 -20.81
C ASN A 26 -20.91 8.08 -19.86
N GLN A 27 -21.07 6.86 -19.34
CA GLN A 27 -22.15 6.54 -18.42
C GLN A 27 -21.87 7.15 -17.05
N PRO A 28 -22.78 7.99 -16.51
CA PRO A 28 -22.60 8.56 -15.17
C PRO A 28 -22.72 7.49 -14.09
N PHE A 29 -21.85 7.57 -13.08
CA PHE A 29 -21.90 6.66 -11.93
C PHE A 29 -21.62 7.38 -10.61
N GLY A 30 -21.95 6.68 -9.49
CA GLY A 30 -21.70 7.13 -8.12
C GLY A 30 -20.30 6.74 -7.67
N GLN A 31 -20.17 5.54 -7.15
CA GLN A 31 -18.91 5.00 -6.60
C GLN A 31 -18.68 3.57 -7.10
N PHE A 32 -17.46 3.06 -6.90
CA PHE A 32 -17.15 1.65 -7.10
C PHE A 32 -17.48 0.86 -5.82
N VAL A 33 -18.10 -0.31 -5.96
CA VAL A 33 -18.53 -1.19 -4.86
C VAL A 33 -18.24 -2.65 -5.18
N VAL A 34 -17.72 -3.42 -4.23
CA VAL A 34 -17.44 -4.87 -4.40
C VAL A 34 -18.45 -5.78 -3.70
N ASP A 35 -19.17 -5.28 -2.72
CA ASP A 35 -20.21 -6.05 -2.05
C ASP A 35 -21.58 -5.78 -2.71
N SER A 36 -22.13 -6.80 -3.39
CA SER A 36 -23.41 -6.68 -4.11
C SER A 36 -24.56 -6.17 -3.22
N ARG A 37 -24.51 -6.43 -1.91
CA ARG A 37 -25.51 -5.99 -0.93
C ARG A 37 -25.46 -4.47 -0.65
N GLN A 38 -24.32 -3.84 -0.90
CA GLN A 38 -24.05 -2.43 -0.63
C GLN A 38 -24.21 -1.54 -1.87
N VAL A 39 -24.42 -2.13 -3.04
CA VAL A 39 -24.58 -1.39 -4.30
C VAL A 39 -25.84 -0.53 -4.22
N GLY A 40 -25.64 0.78 -4.35
CA GLY A 40 -26.69 1.79 -4.45
C GLY A 40 -27.06 2.12 -5.89
N GLN A 41 -28.07 2.99 -6.05
CA GLN A 41 -28.54 3.42 -7.36
C GLN A 41 -27.46 4.20 -8.12
N GLY A 42 -27.08 3.70 -9.29
CA GLY A 42 -26.06 4.31 -10.14
C GLY A 42 -24.62 4.01 -9.75
N ASP A 43 -24.35 3.11 -8.79
CA ASP A 43 -23.00 2.67 -8.47
C ASP A 43 -22.42 1.72 -9.52
N VAL A 44 -21.10 1.54 -9.54
CA VAL A 44 -20.42 0.52 -10.36
C VAL A 44 -20.15 -0.69 -9.48
N PHE A 45 -20.71 -1.84 -9.85
CA PHE A 45 -20.37 -3.08 -9.19
C PHE A 45 -19.07 -3.66 -9.74
N VAL A 46 -18.11 -3.99 -8.88
CA VAL A 46 -16.85 -4.62 -9.27
C VAL A 46 -16.86 -6.07 -8.80
N LEU A 47 -16.93 -6.99 -9.74
CA LEU A 47 -16.96 -8.42 -9.51
C LEU A 47 -15.55 -9.00 -9.64
N LEU A 48 -14.94 -9.36 -8.50
CA LEU A 48 -13.60 -9.92 -8.42
C LEU A 48 -13.63 -11.45 -8.22
N LYS A 49 -12.60 -12.13 -8.71
CA LYS A 49 -12.34 -13.53 -8.39
C LYS A 49 -12.00 -13.68 -6.90
N SER A 50 -12.42 -14.81 -6.30
CA SER A 50 -11.89 -15.22 -5.01
C SER A 50 -10.36 -15.36 -5.10
N GLN A 51 -9.67 -14.94 -4.04
CA GLN A 51 -8.21 -15.08 -3.97
C GLN A 51 -7.78 -16.45 -3.42
N ASN A 52 -8.74 -17.30 -3.03
CA ASN A 52 -8.47 -18.67 -2.67
C ASN A 52 -8.30 -19.49 -3.95
N VAL A 53 -7.09 -19.97 -4.17
CA VAL A 53 -6.67 -20.71 -5.39
C VAL A 53 -7.50 -21.97 -5.66
N THR A 54 -8.19 -22.51 -4.64
CA THR A 54 -9.02 -23.73 -4.72
C THR A 54 -10.46 -23.50 -5.14
N ASP A 55 -10.91 -22.23 -5.18
CA ASP A 55 -12.30 -21.92 -5.50
C ASP A 55 -12.53 -21.94 -7.02
N SER A 56 -13.23 -22.96 -7.51
CA SER A 56 -13.81 -22.94 -8.86
C SER A 56 -14.83 -21.81 -8.98
N ILE A 57 -14.89 -21.14 -10.15
CA ILE A 57 -15.89 -20.12 -10.40
C ILE A 57 -17.27 -20.76 -10.41
N ASP A 58 -18.07 -20.45 -9.41
CA ASP A 58 -19.48 -20.86 -9.32
C ASP A 58 -20.33 -19.81 -10.05
N LEU A 59 -20.73 -20.12 -11.30
CA LEU A 59 -21.53 -19.23 -12.14
C LEU A 59 -22.94 -19.02 -11.59
N GLU A 60 -23.51 -19.95 -10.83
CA GLU A 60 -24.84 -19.76 -10.20
C GLU A 60 -24.76 -18.69 -9.11
N LYS A 61 -23.71 -18.76 -8.29
CA LYS A 61 -23.44 -17.75 -7.27
C LYS A 61 -23.15 -16.38 -7.90
N VAL A 62 -22.39 -16.33 -8.99
CA VAL A 62 -22.13 -15.11 -9.75
C VAL A 62 -23.42 -14.52 -10.32
N ALA A 63 -24.29 -15.35 -10.92
CA ALA A 63 -25.60 -14.92 -11.40
C ALA A 63 -26.46 -14.33 -10.27
N GLY A 64 -26.40 -14.93 -9.07
CA GLY A 64 -27.06 -14.39 -7.89
C GLY A 64 -26.57 -12.98 -7.50
N TYR A 65 -25.25 -12.72 -7.56
CA TYR A 65 -24.72 -11.37 -7.33
C TYR A 65 -25.15 -10.36 -8.39
N LEU A 66 -25.12 -10.77 -9.67
CA LEU A 66 -25.56 -9.93 -10.78
C LEU A 66 -27.05 -9.58 -10.67
N ALA A 67 -27.89 -10.55 -10.28
CA ALA A 67 -29.33 -10.32 -10.07
C ALA A 67 -29.60 -9.30 -8.94
N GLN A 68 -28.79 -9.29 -7.86
CA GLN A 68 -28.93 -8.33 -6.75
C GLN A 68 -28.63 -6.89 -7.17
N VAL A 69 -27.82 -6.68 -8.20
CA VAL A 69 -27.34 -5.35 -8.62
C VAL A 69 -27.95 -4.88 -9.93
N ALA A 70 -28.69 -5.74 -10.65
CA ALA A 70 -29.16 -5.51 -12.00
C ALA A 70 -30.02 -4.23 -12.16
N ASP A 71 -30.86 -3.92 -11.18
CA ASP A 71 -31.73 -2.74 -11.18
C ASP A 71 -31.12 -1.50 -10.51
N LYS A 72 -29.90 -1.62 -9.98
CA LYS A 72 -29.25 -0.56 -9.20
C LYS A 72 -27.98 -0.06 -9.83
N ALA A 73 -27.09 -0.98 -10.25
CA ALA A 73 -25.79 -0.61 -10.76
C ALA A 73 -25.90 0.15 -12.10
N ALA A 74 -25.00 1.11 -12.30
CA ALA A 74 -24.84 1.74 -13.60
C ALA A 74 -24.28 0.75 -14.61
N PHE A 75 -23.23 0.03 -14.22
CA PHE A 75 -22.60 -1.05 -14.99
C PHE A 75 -21.78 -1.95 -14.06
N VAL A 76 -21.27 -3.06 -14.60
CA VAL A 76 -20.40 -3.99 -13.88
C VAL A 76 -19.02 -4.02 -14.54
N LEU A 77 -17.96 -3.96 -13.74
CA LEU A 77 -16.61 -4.33 -14.15
C LEU A 77 -16.29 -5.71 -13.57
N SER A 78 -16.02 -6.69 -14.43
CA SER A 78 -15.86 -8.08 -13.98
C SER A 78 -14.48 -8.64 -14.30
N GLU A 79 -13.80 -9.17 -13.29
CA GLU A 79 -12.60 -10.01 -13.44
C GLU A 79 -12.95 -11.42 -13.94
N ILE A 80 -14.22 -11.81 -13.84
CA ILE A 80 -14.75 -13.12 -14.24
C ILE A 80 -15.39 -12.99 -15.60
N ASP A 81 -15.10 -13.92 -16.51
CA ASP A 81 -15.83 -14.01 -17.77
C ASP A 81 -17.27 -14.51 -17.51
N VAL A 82 -18.21 -13.60 -17.67
CA VAL A 82 -19.64 -13.83 -17.49
C VAL A 82 -20.42 -13.68 -18.80
N SER A 83 -19.76 -13.81 -19.94
CA SER A 83 -20.39 -13.69 -21.28
C SER A 83 -21.61 -14.60 -21.44
N ALA A 84 -21.56 -15.81 -20.87
CA ALA A 84 -22.68 -16.75 -20.86
C ALA A 84 -23.91 -16.25 -20.08
N LEU A 85 -23.75 -15.29 -19.18
CA LEU A 85 -24.84 -14.71 -18.38
C LEU A 85 -25.32 -13.37 -18.92
N GLN A 86 -24.60 -12.74 -19.87
CA GLN A 86 -24.88 -11.39 -20.35
C GLN A 86 -26.32 -11.21 -20.85
N SER A 87 -26.87 -12.20 -21.55
CA SER A 87 -28.24 -12.12 -22.10
C SER A 87 -29.36 -12.14 -21.04
N GLN A 88 -29.01 -12.50 -19.78
CA GLN A 88 -29.98 -12.56 -18.69
C GLN A 88 -30.19 -11.19 -18.02
N PHE A 89 -29.27 -10.22 -18.28
CA PHE A 89 -29.27 -8.92 -17.61
C PHE A 89 -29.24 -7.79 -18.64
N MET A 90 -30.06 -6.76 -18.43
CA MET A 90 -30.04 -5.51 -19.24
C MET A 90 -28.87 -4.57 -18.83
N LEU A 91 -28.11 -4.95 -17.84
CA LEU A 91 -27.01 -4.20 -17.27
C LEU A 91 -25.73 -4.40 -18.11
N PRO A 92 -25.01 -3.32 -18.50
CA PRO A 92 -23.71 -3.46 -19.16
C PRO A 92 -22.69 -4.15 -18.23
N ILE A 93 -22.08 -5.23 -18.70
CA ILE A 93 -21.03 -5.96 -17.99
C ILE A 93 -19.77 -5.95 -18.84
N ILE A 94 -18.70 -5.39 -18.31
CA ILE A 94 -17.40 -5.27 -18.99
C ILE A 94 -16.43 -6.29 -18.38
N TYR A 95 -16.01 -7.25 -19.17
CA TYR A 95 -15.00 -8.23 -18.77
C TYR A 95 -13.60 -7.62 -18.82
N LEU A 96 -12.91 -7.57 -17.70
CA LEU A 96 -11.58 -7.00 -17.51
C LEU A 96 -10.71 -7.97 -16.68
N PRO A 97 -10.08 -8.97 -17.29
CA PRO A 97 -9.31 -10.00 -16.58
C PRO A 97 -8.15 -9.46 -15.73
N SER A 98 -7.61 -8.30 -16.10
CA SER A 98 -6.51 -7.61 -15.40
C SER A 98 -6.96 -6.40 -14.59
N ILE A 99 -8.23 -6.34 -14.16
CA ILE A 99 -8.78 -5.17 -13.47
C ILE A 99 -7.96 -4.76 -12.25
N ARG A 100 -7.33 -5.71 -11.55
CA ARG A 100 -6.53 -5.43 -10.35
C ARG A 100 -5.31 -4.56 -10.64
N ASP A 101 -4.78 -4.57 -11.88
CA ASP A 101 -3.63 -3.77 -12.27
C ASP A 101 -3.91 -2.26 -12.25
N PHE A 102 -5.19 -1.85 -12.21
CA PHE A 102 -5.60 -0.43 -12.24
C PHE A 102 -6.81 -0.10 -11.35
N LEU A 103 -7.35 -1.08 -10.61
CA LEU A 103 -8.56 -0.89 -9.81
C LEU A 103 -8.40 0.19 -8.74
N GLY A 104 -7.28 0.18 -8.02
CA GLY A 104 -7.02 1.20 -6.99
C GLY A 104 -6.89 2.60 -7.60
N SER A 105 -6.25 2.72 -8.76
CA SER A 105 -6.17 3.99 -9.50
C SER A 105 -7.55 4.48 -9.95
N LEU A 106 -8.45 3.57 -10.37
CA LEU A 106 -9.84 3.93 -10.68
C LEU A 106 -10.55 4.45 -9.43
N ILE A 107 -10.46 3.74 -8.31
CA ILE A 107 -11.10 4.14 -7.05
C ILE A 107 -10.55 5.50 -6.59
N GLN A 108 -9.21 5.63 -6.51
CA GLN A 108 -8.57 6.85 -6.05
C GLN A 108 -8.93 8.06 -6.92
N THR A 109 -8.88 7.89 -8.25
CA THR A 109 -9.26 8.97 -9.18
C THR A 109 -10.72 9.35 -9.04
N SER A 110 -11.62 8.36 -8.86
CA SER A 110 -13.05 8.60 -8.61
C SER A 110 -13.27 9.43 -7.34
N LEU A 111 -12.60 9.06 -6.23
CA LEU A 111 -12.69 9.79 -4.96
C LEU A 111 -12.17 11.23 -5.11
N GLN A 112 -11.04 11.42 -5.79
CA GLN A 112 -10.47 12.75 -6.04
C GLN A 112 -11.33 13.62 -6.96
N GLN A 113 -12.03 13.04 -7.91
CA GLN A 113 -12.99 13.76 -8.76
C GLN A 113 -14.23 14.23 -7.97
N GLN A 114 -14.69 13.42 -7.02
CA GLN A 114 -15.85 13.76 -6.17
C GLN A 114 -15.48 14.74 -5.07
N HIS A 115 -14.31 14.56 -4.46
CA HIS A 115 -13.82 15.34 -3.33
C HIS A 115 -12.34 15.65 -3.51
N PRO A 116 -12.00 16.73 -4.26
CA PRO A 116 -10.60 17.10 -4.45
C PRO A 116 -9.93 17.43 -3.11
N THR A 117 -9.01 16.58 -2.69
CA THR A 117 -8.22 16.73 -1.46
C THR A 117 -6.75 16.53 -1.77
N LYS A 118 -5.86 17.12 -0.97
CA LYS A 118 -4.44 16.81 -1.05
C LYS A 118 -4.19 15.49 -0.34
N LEU A 119 -3.79 14.47 -1.09
CA LEU A 119 -3.42 13.17 -0.52
C LEU A 119 -2.17 13.29 0.37
N PRO A 120 -2.08 12.51 1.45
CA PRO A 120 -0.89 12.47 2.30
C PRO A 120 0.31 11.92 1.54
N ALA A 121 1.52 12.31 1.94
CA ALA A 121 2.74 11.59 1.58
C ALA A 121 2.72 10.22 2.25
N VAL A 122 2.94 9.16 1.47
CA VAL A 122 2.82 7.77 1.98
C VAL A 122 4.20 7.15 2.14
N ILE A 123 4.48 6.65 3.33
CA ILE A 123 5.64 5.85 3.69
C ILE A 123 5.18 4.41 3.88
N ALA A 124 5.60 3.49 3.03
CA ALA A 124 5.20 2.09 3.07
C ALA A 124 6.33 1.21 3.61
N VAL A 125 6.02 0.36 4.58
CA VAL A 125 6.99 -0.50 5.26
C VAL A 125 6.71 -1.96 4.95
N THR A 126 7.69 -2.67 4.39
CA THR A 126 7.63 -4.11 4.14
C THR A 126 8.75 -4.86 4.86
N GLY A 127 8.58 -6.16 4.99
CA GLY A 127 9.49 -7.11 5.62
C GLY A 127 8.74 -8.24 6.31
N THR A 128 9.44 -9.21 6.89
CA THR A 128 8.82 -10.25 7.72
C THR A 128 8.48 -9.68 9.08
N ASN A 129 9.46 -9.12 9.78
CA ASN A 129 9.33 -8.55 11.11
C ASN A 129 9.61 -7.05 11.11
N GLY A 130 9.12 -6.33 12.12
CA GLY A 130 9.41 -4.91 12.32
C GLY A 130 8.47 -3.94 11.61
N LYS A 131 7.63 -4.36 10.68
CA LYS A 131 6.69 -3.48 9.94
C LYS A 131 5.89 -2.56 10.86
N THR A 132 5.19 -3.15 11.83
CA THR A 132 4.36 -2.42 12.79
C THR A 132 5.18 -1.45 13.63
N THR A 133 6.34 -1.88 14.14
CA THR A 133 7.21 -1.01 14.94
C THR A 133 7.73 0.15 14.11
N VAL A 134 8.23 -0.10 12.89
CA VAL A 134 8.78 0.94 12.02
C VAL A 134 7.68 1.91 11.57
N SER A 135 6.52 1.43 11.12
CA SER A 135 5.42 2.31 10.72
C SER A 135 4.94 3.22 11.87
N GLN A 136 4.86 2.68 13.09
CA GLN A 136 4.52 3.45 14.29
C GLN A 136 5.59 4.49 14.64
N LEU A 137 6.88 4.12 14.60
CA LEU A 137 7.99 5.03 14.89
C LEU A 137 8.06 6.15 13.86
N VAL A 138 7.97 5.83 12.56
CA VAL A 138 7.91 6.82 11.47
C VAL A 138 6.76 7.80 11.69
N ALA A 139 5.57 7.28 11.94
CA ALA A 139 4.40 8.12 12.17
C ALA A 139 4.56 9.03 13.40
N GLN A 140 5.14 8.52 14.50
CA GLN A 140 5.41 9.30 15.71
C GLN A 140 6.46 10.39 15.48
N LEU A 141 7.58 10.07 14.81
CA LEU A 141 8.65 11.01 14.51
C LEU A 141 8.13 12.18 13.64
N ILE A 142 7.36 11.86 12.59
CA ILE A 142 6.76 12.86 11.72
C ILE A 142 5.72 13.71 12.50
N SER A 143 4.88 13.07 13.31
CA SER A 143 3.88 13.77 14.13
C SER A 143 4.52 14.72 15.14
N GLN A 144 5.65 14.32 15.77
CA GLN A 144 6.39 15.19 16.69
C GLN A 144 7.02 16.41 16.00
N SER A 145 7.24 16.37 14.70
CA SER A 145 7.64 17.53 13.90
C SER A 145 6.48 18.48 13.56
N GLY A 146 5.29 18.25 14.12
CA GLY A 146 4.11 19.08 13.91
C GLY A 146 3.31 18.77 12.64
N ILE A 147 3.65 17.68 11.94
CA ILE A 147 2.93 17.24 10.73
C ILE A 147 1.80 16.30 11.15
N LYS A 148 0.57 16.60 10.75
CA LYS A 148 -0.58 15.73 11.03
C LYS A 148 -0.43 14.40 10.31
N THR A 149 -0.29 13.32 11.06
CA THR A 149 0.13 12.01 10.58
C THR A 149 -0.89 10.95 10.95
N ALA A 150 -1.08 9.98 10.06
CA ALA A 150 -1.85 8.77 10.31
C ALA A 150 -0.96 7.51 10.18
N VAL A 151 -1.46 6.41 10.71
CA VAL A 151 -0.84 5.09 10.56
C VAL A 151 -1.90 4.06 10.17
N MET A 152 -1.50 3.08 9.35
CA MET A 152 -2.34 1.94 8.96
C MET A 152 -1.53 0.65 9.02
N GLY A 153 -2.08 -0.35 9.72
CA GLY A 153 -1.42 -1.64 9.84
C GLY A 153 -2.04 -2.56 10.89
N THR A 154 -1.29 -3.57 11.29
CA THR A 154 -1.72 -4.63 12.22
C THR A 154 -2.18 -4.08 13.58
N ALA A 155 -1.52 -3.05 14.09
CA ALA A 155 -1.89 -2.43 15.36
C ALA A 155 -3.18 -1.59 15.29
N GLY A 156 -3.71 -1.38 14.09
CA GLY A 156 -4.90 -0.59 13.80
C GLY A 156 -4.63 0.58 12.87
N ASN A 157 -5.70 1.31 12.55
CA ASN A 157 -5.69 2.42 11.62
C ASN A 157 -6.20 3.69 12.30
N GLY A 158 -5.54 4.81 12.11
CA GLY A 158 -6.01 6.08 12.69
C GLY A 158 -5.03 7.23 12.61
N VAL A 159 -5.53 8.41 12.94
CA VAL A 159 -4.72 9.63 13.04
C VAL A 159 -4.06 9.68 14.41
N LEU A 160 -2.75 10.00 14.45
CA LEU A 160 -2.06 10.21 15.71
C LEU A 160 -2.57 11.50 16.36
N GLY A 161 -2.88 11.40 17.66
CA GLY A 161 -3.26 12.54 18.47
C GLY A 161 -2.06 13.45 18.81
N GLU A 162 -2.31 14.46 19.64
CA GLU A 162 -1.26 15.33 20.14
C GLU A 162 -0.13 14.50 20.80
N LYS A 163 1.11 14.89 20.54
CA LYS A 163 2.33 14.19 21.01
C LYS A 163 2.52 12.76 20.47
N GLY A 164 1.90 12.45 19.32
CA GLY A 164 2.09 11.15 18.66
C GLY A 164 1.39 9.97 19.33
N GLN A 165 0.44 10.23 20.23
CA GLN A 165 -0.33 9.14 20.85
C GLN A 165 -1.29 8.51 19.83
N PRO A 166 -1.28 7.19 19.67
CA PRO A 166 -2.16 6.52 18.72
C PRO A 166 -3.60 6.46 19.25
N ASN A 167 -4.55 6.93 18.43
CA ASN A 167 -5.98 6.63 18.60
C ASN A 167 -6.39 5.73 17.44
N LEU A 168 -6.15 4.43 17.58
CA LEU A 168 -6.27 3.47 16.49
C LEU A 168 -7.55 2.65 16.62
N ILE A 169 -8.23 2.50 15.50
CA ILE A 169 -9.31 1.53 15.32
C ILE A 169 -8.67 0.19 14.96
N PRO A 170 -8.98 -0.90 15.68
CA PRO A 170 -8.42 -2.22 15.38
C PRO A 170 -8.62 -2.61 13.91
N SER A 171 -7.61 -3.23 13.32
CA SER A 171 -7.65 -3.73 11.95
C SER A 171 -7.70 -5.26 11.94
N THR A 172 -8.46 -5.84 11.02
CA THR A 172 -8.50 -7.29 10.78
C THR A 172 -7.40 -7.76 9.84
N HIS A 173 -6.72 -6.83 9.15
CA HIS A 173 -5.69 -7.12 8.16
C HIS A 173 -4.50 -6.18 8.34
N THR A 174 -3.29 -6.71 8.14
CA THR A 174 -2.06 -5.91 8.09
C THR A 174 -2.11 -4.86 6.98
N THR A 175 -2.60 -5.25 5.80
CA THR A 175 -2.86 -4.36 4.67
C THR A 175 -4.33 -4.55 4.27
N LEU A 176 -5.09 -3.46 4.32
CA LEU A 176 -6.52 -3.47 3.97
C LEU A 176 -6.74 -3.88 2.51
N GLU A 177 -7.93 -4.39 2.21
CA GLU A 177 -8.38 -4.59 0.83
C GLU A 177 -8.43 -3.24 0.08
N VAL A 178 -8.20 -3.27 -1.23
CA VAL A 178 -8.01 -2.08 -2.07
C VAL A 178 -9.10 -1.01 -1.88
N PHE A 179 -10.36 -1.40 -1.78
CA PHE A 179 -11.47 -0.47 -1.56
C PHE A 179 -11.36 0.24 -0.22
N ASN A 180 -11.25 -0.53 0.86
CA ASN A 180 -11.16 0.00 2.22
C ASN A 180 -9.91 0.87 2.39
N LEU A 181 -8.82 0.50 1.72
CA LEU A 181 -7.57 1.24 1.77
C LEU A 181 -7.72 2.64 1.15
N HIS A 182 -8.26 2.73 -0.07
CA HIS A 182 -8.43 4.02 -0.75
C HIS A 182 -9.46 4.92 -0.05
N HIS A 183 -10.56 4.37 0.44
CA HIS A 183 -11.52 5.12 1.24
C HIS A 183 -10.90 5.65 2.54
N ALA A 184 -10.10 4.85 3.24
CA ALA A 184 -9.41 5.31 4.45
C ALA A 184 -8.38 6.42 4.15
N ILE A 185 -7.63 6.32 3.04
CA ILE A 185 -6.70 7.38 2.61
C ILE A 185 -7.46 8.68 2.29
N ASP A 186 -8.59 8.58 1.59
CA ASP A 186 -9.44 9.73 1.28
C ASP A 186 -10.02 10.38 2.54
N ASP A 187 -10.47 9.58 3.49
CA ASP A 187 -10.98 10.06 4.78
C ASP A 187 -9.86 10.73 5.61
N PHE A 188 -8.63 10.22 5.58
CA PHE A 188 -7.50 10.88 6.21
C PHE A 188 -7.14 12.19 5.50
N ALA A 189 -7.21 12.24 4.18
CA ALA A 189 -7.00 13.46 3.41
C ALA A 189 -8.04 14.54 3.74
N LYS A 190 -9.32 14.17 3.85
CA LYS A 190 -10.41 15.07 4.31
C LYS A 190 -10.18 15.59 5.72
N GLN A 191 -9.57 14.80 6.59
CA GLN A 191 -9.18 15.22 7.94
C GLN A 191 -7.93 16.11 7.96
N GLY A 192 -7.27 16.36 6.81
CA GLY A 192 -6.06 17.16 6.69
C GLY A 192 -4.79 16.44 7.13
N VAL A 193 -4.76 15.10 7.07
CA VAL A 193 -3.55 14.31 7.26
C VAL A 193 -2.57 14.61 6.12
N GLN A 194 -1.30 14.84 6.47
CA GLN A 194 -0.24 15.23 5.54
C GLN A 194 0.76 14.09 5.30
N ALA A 195 0.89 13.15 6.24
CA ALA A 195 1.74 11.97 6.12
C ALA A 195 1.00 10.72 6.60
N LEU A 196 1.25 9.58 5.95
CA LEU A 196 0.67 8.29 6.29
C LEU A 196 1.77 7.23 6.28
N ALA A 197 1.99 6.58 7.41
CA ALA A 197 2.81 5.38 7.47
C ALA A 197 1.93 4.14 7.34
N ILE A 198 2.27 3.22 6.41
CA ILE A 198 1.46 2.04 6.11
C ILE A 198 2.28 0.76 6.10
N GLU A 199 1.73 -0.32 6.66
CA GLU A 199 2.31 -1.65 6.53
C GLU A 199 1.95 -2.26 5.16
N ALA A 200 2.97 -2.63 4.38
CA ALA A 200 2.85 -3.32 3.11
C ALA A 200 3.21 -4.81 3.27
N SER A 201 2.22 -5.65 3.53
CA SER A 201 2.42 -7.10 3.63
C SER A 201 2.71 -7.72 2.25
N SER A 202 3.40 -8.87 2.20
CA SER A 202 3.64 -9.57 0.95
C SER A 202 2.34 -9.98 0.24
N HIS A 203 1.34 -10.43 0.99
CA HIS A 203 0.00 -10.69 0.46
C HIS A 203 -0.61 -9.41 -0.16
N GLY A 204 -0.53 -8.26 0.55
CA GLY A 204 -1.04 -7.00 0.06
C GLY A 204 -0.37 -6.54 -1.22
N LEU A 205 0.95 -6.71 -1.33
CA LEU A 205 1.74 -6.40 -2.53
C LEU A 205 1.44 -7.38 -3.67
N HIS A 206 1.43 -8.69 -3.39
CA HIS A 206 1.15 -9.72 -4.38
C HIS A 206 -0.28 -9.61 -4.93
N GLN A 207 -1.25 -9.33 -4.08
CA GLN A 207 -2.66 -9.17 -4.42
C GLN A 207 -3.01 -7.77 -4.94
N GLN A 208 -2.01 -6.89 -5.09
CA GLN A 208 -2.17 -5.52 -5.59
C GLN A 208 -3.11 -4.65 -4.76
N ARG A 209 -3.22 -4.91 -3.44
CA ARG A 209 -4.10 -4.13 -2.55
C ARG A 209 -3.66 -2.67 -2.42
N LEU A 210 -2.34 -2.38 -2.63
CA LEU A 210 -1.78 -1.03 -2.62
C LEU A 210 -1.75 -0.37 -4.01
N GLN A 211 -2.31 -1.00 -5.03
CA GLN A 211 -2.34 -0.43 -6.38
C GLN A 211 -3.05 0.93 -6.37
N GLY A 212 -2.44 1.95 -6.98
CA GLY A 212 -2.96 3.33 -6.99
C GLY A 212 -2.65 4.16 -5.74
N VAL A 213 -2.06 3.58 -4.68
CA VAL A 213 -1.60 4.34 -3.50
C VAL A 213 -0.37 5.18 -3.88
N PRO A 214 -0.35 6.50 -3.55
CA PRO A 214 0.76 7.38 -3.91
C PRO A 214 1.95 7.22 -2.95
N VAL A 215 2.59 6.03 -2.96
CA VAL A 215 3.77 5.74 -2.12
C VAL A 215 4.94 6.63 -2.54
N ASN A 216 5.53 7.35 -1.58
CA ASN A 216 6.68 8.24 -1.80
C ASN A 216 7.99 7.63 -1.28
N VAL A 217 7.92 6.88 -0.17
CA VAL A 217 9.07 6.23 0.46
C VAL A 217 8.73 4.77 0.73
N ALA A 218 9.62 3.87 0.36
CA ALA A 218 9.53 2.43 0.63
C ALA A 218 10.64 2.01 1.61
N ILE A 219 10.28 1.26 2.65
CA ILE A 219 11.21 0.76 3.67
C ILE A 219 11.20 -0.77 3.68
N PHE A 220 12.39 -1.38 3.59
CA PHE A 220 12.60 -2.82 3.77
C PHE A 220 13.27 -3.09 5.12
N THR A 221 12.64 -3.91 5.96
CA THR A 221 13.15 -4.24 7.29
C THR A 221 13.98 -5.53 7.29
N ASN A 222 13.40 -6.64 6.88
CA ASN A 222 14.07 -7.95 6.82
C ASN A 222 13.18 -8.99 6.11
N LEU A 223 13.79 -10.11 5.73
CA LEU A 223 13.09 -11.29 5.25
C LEU A 223 13.57 -12.53 6.02
N SER A 224 12.64 -13.29 6.56
CA SER A 224 12.88 -14.59 7.17
C SER A 224 11.78 -15.57 6.78
N ARG A 225 11.99 -16.84 6.99
CA ARG A 225 11.04 -17.90 6.60
C ARG A 225 9.68 -17.69 7.26
N ASP A 226 8.70 -17.32 6.45
CA ASP A 226 7.32 -17.10 6.84
C ASP A 226 6.41 -17.17 5.59
N HIS A 227 5.10 -17.30 5.76
CA HIS A 227 4.10 -17.25 4.68
C HIS A 227 4.33 -18.21 3.49
N LEU A 228 5.01 -19.35 3.72
CA LEU A 228 5.19 -20.39 2.70
C LEU A 228 3.95 -21.28 2.52
N ASP A 229 2.90 -21.03 3.26
CA ASP A 229 1.54 -21.51 3.02
C ASP A 229 0.84 -20.75 1.87
N TYR A 230 1.34 -19.57 1.55
CA TYR A 230 0.83 -18.69 0.49
C TYR A 230 1.81 -18.52 -0.67
N HIS A 231 3.09 -18.26 -0.39
CA HIS A 231 4.16 -18.14 -1.37
C HIS A 231 4.77 -19.51 -1.68
N THR A 232 5.13 -19.73 -2.94
CA THR A 232 5.68 -21.01 -3.40
C THR A 232 7.03 -21.35 -2.76
N ASP A 233 7.86 -20.32 -2.55
CA ASP A 233 9.19 -20.40 -1.94
C ASP A 233 9.64 -19.03 -1.41
N MET A 234 10.87 -18.96 -0.91
CA MET A 234 11.45 -17.73 -0.38
C MET A 234 11.73 -16.69 -1.48
N ASP A 235 11.99 -17.12 -2.71
CA ASP A 235 12.25 -16.21 -3.84
C ASP A 235 10.94 -15.54 -4.28
N ASP A 236 9.83 -16.28 -4.39
CA ASP A 236 8.50 -15.72 -4.66
C ASP A 236 8.09 -14.74 -3.55
N TYR A 237 8.36 -15.09 -2.28
CA TYR A 237 8.11 -14.22 -1.14
C TYR A 237 8.94 -12.92 -1.19
N ALA A 238 10.22 -13.02 -1.56
CA ALA A 238 11.11 -11.87 -1.72
C ALA A 238 10.67 -10.99 -2.90
N GLN A 239 10.34 -11.60 -4.04
CA GLN A 239 9.84 -10.88 -5.23
C GLN A 239 8.53 -10.14 -4.95
N ALA A 240 7.62 -10.74 -4.18
CA ALA A 240 6.41 -10.06 -3.76
C ALA A 240 6.70 -8.77 -3.00
N LYS A 241 7.73 -8.76 -2.11
CA LYS A 241 8.14 -7.54 -1.39
C LYS A 241 8.91 -6.56 -2.27
N ALA A 242 9.73 -7.05 -3.21
CA ALA A 242 10.50 -6.21 -4.12
C ALA A 242 9.61 -5.32 -5.00
N ARG A 243 8.35 -5.72 -5.27
CA ARG A 243 7.35 -4.89 -5.97
C ARG A 243 7.16 -3.51 -5.34
N LEU A 244 7.38 -3.38 -4.01
CA LEU A 244 7.26 -2.09 -3.34
C LEU A 244 8.28 -1.06 -3.82
N PHE A 245 9.41 -1.52 -4.39
CA PHE A 245 10.52 -0.69 -4.86
C PHE A 245 10.45 -0.43 -6.38
N ASP A 246 9.35 -0.78 -7.04
CA ASP A 246 9.17 -0.62 -8.47
C ASP A 246 8.21 0.53 -8.80
N LYS A 247 8.70 1.54 -9.53
CA LYS A 247 7.91 2.68 -10.04
C LYS A 247 6.81 2.28 -11.03
N ALA A 248 6.91 1.12 -11.66
CA ALA A 248 5.80 0.63 -12.49
C ALA A 248 4.55 0.36 -11.65
N HIS A 249 4.73 -0.08 -10.40
CA HIS A 249 3.65 -0.27 -9.43
C HIS A 249 3.32 1.01 -8.63
N PHE A 250 4.35 1.80 -8.31
CA PHE A 250 4.24 3.01 -7.47
C PHE A 250 4.91 4.23 -8.13
N PRO A 251 4.24 4.90 -9.09
CA PRO A 251 4.84 5.98 -9.90
C PRO A 251 5.34 7.18 -9.09
N THR A 252 4.79 7.41 -7.89
CA THR A 252 5.18 8.52 -7.00
C THR A 252 6.39 8.21 -6.11
N LEU A 253 6.90 6.97 -6.16
CA LEU A 253 8.01 6.52 -5.34
C LEU A 253 9.30 7.26 -5.71
N THR A 254 9.99 7.78 -4.68
CA THR A 254 11.21 8.57 -4.84
C THR A 254 12.39 7.99 -4.06
N HIS A 255 12.14 7.39 -2.89
CA HIS A 255 13.17 6.90 -1.99
C HIS A 255 12.92 5.45 -1.58
N ALA A 256 14.02 4.72 -1.42
CA ALA A 256 14.07 3.38 -0.85
C ALA A 256 15.02 3.37 0.34
N ILE A 257 14.55 2.81 1.47
CA ILE A 257 15.35 2.63 2.69
C ILE A 257 15.50 1.14 2.93
N ILE A 258 16.75 0.63 2.89
CA ILE A 258 17.01 -0.80 2.80
C ILE A 258 17.99 -1.25 3.90
N ASN A 259 17.64 -2.33 4.60
CA ASN A 259 18.49 -2.98 5.59
C ASN A 259 19.59 -3.80 4.93
N LEU A 260 20.86 -3.41 5.08
CA LEU A 260 22.01 -4.16 4.54
C LEU A 260 22.37 -5.42 5.35
N ASP A 261 21.83 -5.59 6.56
CA ASP A 261 22.08 -6.78 7.36
C ASP A 261 21.27 -8.00 6.92
N ASP A 262 20.36 -7.82 5.96
CA ASP A 262 19.49 -8.87 5.43
C ASP A 262 20.03 -9.45 4.11
N GLU A 263 19.95 -10.77 3.94
CA GLU A 263 20.46 -11.48 2.75
C GLU A 263 19.72 -11.10 1.45
N PHE A 264 18.48 -10.62 1.53
CA PHE A 264 17.69 -10.17 0.38
C PHE A 264 17.83 -8.67 0.09
N SER A 265 18.75 -7.97 0.80
CA SER A 265 18.97 -6.53 0.58
C SER A 265 19.35 -6.20 -0.86
N GLU A 266 20.17 -7.05 -1.51
CA GLU A 266 20.63 -6.84 -2.89
C GLU A 266 19.47 -6.85 -3.87
N LEU A 267 18.52 -7.78 -3.75
CA LEU A 267 17.30 -7.83 -4.56
C LEU A 267 16.48 -6.52 -4.44
N MET A 268 16.34 -5.99 -3.23
CA MET A 268 15.60 -4.75 -3.00
C MET A 268 16.35 -3.53 -3.58
N ILE A 269 17.68 -3.52 -3.48
CA ILE A 269 18.54 -2.47 -4.06
C ILE A 269 18.47 -2.51 -5.58
N GLU A 270 18.52 -3.69 -6.19
CA GLU A 270 18.40 -3.85 -7.65
C GLU A 270 17.04 -3.32 -8.16
N ALA A 271 15.94 -3.68 -7.49
CA ALA A 271 14.61 -3.18 -7.85
C ALA A 271 14.50 -1.66 -7.73
N ALA A 272 15.07 -1.09 -6.66
CA ALA A 272 15.09 0.36 -6.43
C ALA A 272 15.97 1.08 -7.48
N ASN A 273 17.13 0.54 -7.81
CA ASN A 273 18.03 1.12 -8.83
C ASN A 273 17.42 1.04 -10.24
N ALA A 274 16.79 -0.07 -10.60
CA ALA A 274 16.06 -0.22 -11.86
C ALA A 274 14.95 0.84 -12.01
N SER A 275 14.38 1.26 -10.90
CA SER A 275 13.37 2.33 -10.80
C SER A 275 13.95 3.73 -10.62
N HIS A 276 15.28 3.91 -10.65
CA HIS A 276 15.98 5.18 -10.44
C HIS A 276 15.57 5.89 -9.13
N LEU A 277 15.43 5.12 -8.04
CA LEU A 277 15.14 5.68 -6.72
C LEU A 277 16.41 6.21 -6.06
N THR A 278 16.25 7.17 -5.16
CA THR A 278 17.28 7.47 -4.19
C THR A 278 17.31 6.36 -3.15
N VAL A 279 18.39 5.60 -3.09
CA VAL A 279 18.55 4.49 -2.14
C VAL A 279 19.35 4.99 -0.94
N TRP A 280 18.79 4.83 0.26
CA TRP A 280 19.49 4.95 1.52
C TRP A 280 19.50 3.59 2.22
N THR A 281 20.63 3.31 2.84
CA THR A 281 20.87 2.02 3.49
C THR A 281 21.10 2.18 4.98
N TYR A 282 20.69 1.19 5.76
CA TYR A 282 20.98 1.16 7.18
C TYR A 282 21.49 -0.21 7.62
N SER A 283 22.32 -0.22 8.68
CA SER A 283 22.91 -1.45 9.19
C SER A 283 23.36 -1.32 10.66
N LEU A 284 23.37 -2.46 11.35
CA LEU A 284 23.99 -2.64 12.68
C LEU A 284 25.40 -3.21 12.59
N THR A 285 25.83 -3.73 11.42
CA THR A 285 27.06 -4.50 11.27
C THR A 285 27.96 -3.99 10.14
N ASN A 286 27.40 -3.36 9.10
CA ASN A 286 28.11 -2.88 7.93
C ASN A 286 28.29 -1.35 7.99
N ASP A 287 29.53 -0.89 8.15
CA ASP A 287 29.89 0.53 8.25
C ASP A 287 29.86 1.30 6.92
N GLN A 288 29.58 0.61 5.80
CA GLN A 288 29.35 1.24 4.49
C GLN A 288 27.91 1.73 4.32
N ALA A 289 27.01 1.36 5.27
CA ALA A 289 25.62 1.84 5.23
C ALA A 289 25.54 3.37 5.42
N ASP A 290 24.55 4.00 4.82
CA ASP A 290 24.28 5.43 4.97
C ASP A 290 23.92 5.80 6.41
N PHE A 291 23.25 4.88 7.11
CA PHE A 291 22.91 4.98 8.53
C PHE A 291 23.48 3.77 9.27
N PHE A 292 24.65 3.93 9.85
CA PHE A 292 25.35 2.84 10.56
C PHE A 292 25.30 3.04 12.08
N ALA A 293 24.84 2.02 12.82
CA ALA A 293 24.86 2.03 14.30
C ALA A 293 26.28 1.84 14.82
N LYS A 294 27.07 2.93 14.86
CA LYS A 294 28.48 2.91 15.26
C LYS A 294 28.69 2.48 16.71
N THR A 295 27.82 2.90 17.60
CA THR A 295 27.88 2.57 19.03
C THR A 295 26.48 2.34 19.57
N ILE A 296 26.29 1.24 20.27
CA ILE A 296 25.07 0.87 20.98
C ILE A 296 25.45 0.62 22.44
N LEU A 297 25.00 1.50 23.33
CA LEU A 297 25.24 1.40 24.78
C LEU A 297 23.91 1.05 25.46
N PRO A 298 23.60 -0.24 25.68
CA PRO A 298 22.33 -0.65 26.27
C PRO A 298 22.29 -0.30 27.77
N SER A 299 21.11 0.03 28.26
CA SER A 299 20.77 0.19 29.66
C SER A 299 19.46 -0.55 30.00
N LEU A 300 19.11 -0.60 31.28
CA LEU A 300 17.83 -1.18 31.71
C LEU A 300 16.61 -0.36 31.27
N GLN A 301 16.82 0.88 30.85
CA GLN A 301 15.75 1.81 30.45
C GLN A 301 15.82 2.18 28.97
N GLY A 302 16.58 1.42 28.15
CA GLY A 302 16.77 1.71 26.74
C GLY A 302 18.22 1.67 26.31
N GLY A 303 18.70 2.67 25.58
CA GLY A 303 20.10 2.75 25.18
C GLY A 303 20.47 4.06 24.50
N ASP A 304 21.76 4.39 24.60
CA ASP A 304 22.37 5.49 23.86
C ASP A 304 22.98 4.96 22.57
N LEU A 305 22.62 5.58 21.47
CA LEU A 305 23.03 5.20 20.13
C LEU A 305 23.84 6.33 19.49
N THR A 306 24.98 5.99 18.90
CA THR A 306 25.67 6.86 17.98
C THR A 306 25.54 6.28 16.58
N ILE A 307 24.88 7.00 15.70
CA ILE A 307 24.65 6.63 14.31
C ILE A 307 25.65 7.42 13.47
N ALA A 308 26.52 6.73 12.74
CA ALA A 308 27.33 7.33 11.69
C ALA A 308 26.43 7.53 10.46
N LEU A 309 26.55 8.70 9.83
CA LEU A 309 25.79 9.08 8.66
C LEU A 309 26.74 9.26 7.49
N SER A 310 26.39 8.74 6.32
CA SER A 310 27.16 8.97 5.10
C SER A 310 27.14 10.46 4.70
N LYS A 311 28.12 10.89 3.90
CA LYS A 311 28.16 12.27 3.39
C LYS A 311 26.99 12.57 2.44
N ALA A 312 26.37 11.55 1.86
CA ALA A 312 25.20 11.70 1.02
C ALA A 312 23.97 12.11 1.85
N VAL A 313 23.89 11.66 3.11
CA VAL A 313 22.80 12.00 4.05
C VAL A 313 23.03 13.37 4.66
N THR A 314 24.22 13.60 5.26
CA THR A 314 24.55 14.88 5.90
C THR A 314 26.05 15.11 6.03
N PRO A 315 26.50 16.38 5.88
CA PRO A 315 27.90 16.75 6.15
C PRO A 315 28.33 16.55 7.61
N GLN A 316 27.39 16.54 8.58
CA GLN A 316 27.68 16.40 9.99
C GLN A 316 28.22 15.00 10.37
N GLY A 317 27.90 13.98 9.57
CA GLY A 317 28.45 12.63 9.66
C GLY A 317 28.05 11.81 10.87
N LYS A 318 27.28 12.35 11.83
CA LYS A 318 26.80 11.60 13.00
C LYS A 318 25.52 12.17 13.62
N LEU A 319 24.76 11.28 14.24
CA LEU A 319 23.58 11.57 15.07
C LEU A 319 23.71 10.79 16.38
N THR A 320 23.37 11.40 17.51
CA THR A 320 23.27 10.70 18.81
C THR A 320 21.82 10.68 19.24
N VAL A 321 21.34 9.50 19.62
CA VAL A 321 19.94 9.25 20.00
C VAL A 321 19.90 8.50 21.32
N ASN A 322 19.12 8.99 22.28
CA ASN A 322 18.69 8.22 23.45
C ASN A 322 17.34 7.59 23.12
N SER A 323 17.24 6.25 23.22
CA SER A 323 16.03 5.51 22.88
C SER A 323 15.58 4.65 24.06
N PRO A 324 14.28 4.69 24.43
CA PRO A 324 13.73 3.79 25.44
C PRO A 324 13.54 2.35 24.93
N LEU A 325 13.78 2.10 23.64
CA LEU A 325 13.59 0.80 23.03
C LEU A 325 14.72 -0.16 23.40
N LEU A 326 14.36 -1.37 23.80
CA LEU A 326 15.30 -2.42 24.19
C LEU A 326 15.55 -3.42 23.06
N GLY A 327 16.80 -3.90 22.97
CA GLY A 327 17.20 -4.98 22.07
C GLY A 327 17.63 -4.54 20.68
N ARG A 328 18.53 -5.33 20.07
CA ARG A 328 19.16 -5.03 18.77
C ARG A 328 18.15 -4.87 17.63
N PHE A 329 17.06 -5.68 17.63
CA PHE A 329 16.02 -5.57 16.60
C PHE A 329 15.33 -4.21 16.64
N ASN A 330 15.10 -3.66 17.83
CA ASN A 330 14.51 -2.32 17.96
C ASN A 330 15.49 -1.21 17.58
N VAL A 331 16.81 -1.43 17.72
CA VAL A 331 17.79 -0.50 17.17
C VAL A 331 17.73 -0.48 15.65
N ALA A 332 17.63 -1.65 14.99
CA ALA A 332 17.45 -1.73 13.53
C ALA A 332 16.14 -1.04 13.09
N ASN A 333 15.03 -1.28 13.79
CA ASN A 333 13.74 -0.62 13.52
C ASN A 333 13.84 0.91 13.68
N LEU A 334 14.60 1.38 14.70
CA LEU A 334 14.82 2.81 14.90
C LEU A 334 15.67 3.41 13.78
N LEU A 335 16.74 2.74 13.33
CA LEU A 335 17.54 3.17 12.16
C LEU A 335 16.67 3.31 10.92
N ALA A 336 15.85 2.27 10.61
CA ALA A 336 14.91 2.29 9.49
C ALA A 336 13.92 3.47 9.56
N SER A 337 13.59 3.92 10.77
CA SER A 337 12.60 4.99 10.98
C SER A 337 13.21 6.38 10.94
N ILE A 338 14.53 6.50 11.16
CA ILE A 338 15.29 7.77 11.13
C ILE A 338 15.79 8.04 9.71
N ALA A 339 16.12 6.99 8.97
CA ALA A 339 16.55 7.06 7.58
C ALA A 339 15.43 7.56 6.65
#